data_1731bb5c131a36dc0eb8fdc582034b7e
#
_entry.id   1731bb5c131a36dc0eb8fdc582034b7e
#
_cell.length_a   1.000
_cell.length_b   1.000
_cell.length_c   1.000
_cell.angle_alpha   90.00
_cell.angle_beta   90.00
_cell.angle_gamma   90.00
#
_symmetry.space_group_name_H-M   'P 1'
#
loop_
_entity.id
_entity.type
_entity.pdbx_description
1 polymer ?
#
loop_
_entity_poly.entity_id
_entity_poly.type
_entity_poly.pdbx_seq_one_letter_code
_entity_poly.pdbx_strand_id
1 'polypeptide(L)'
;NGCTYLTTEVIVLGYMNFFTPNGDTYNDTWNIIGLKDQPSARIYIFDRHGKLVKQLNPTSDGWDGTMNNQIMPATDYWFRVEYTEGKQSKEFKSHFSLVR
;
A
#
# COMPACT_ATOMS: atom_id res chain seq x y z
N ASN A 1 11.10 1.88 -13.08
CA ASN A 1 11.60 2.33 -11.79
C ASN A 1 10.73 1.87 -10.61
N GLY A 2 9.87 0.92 -10.81
CA GLY A 2 9.17 0.24 -9.74
C GLY A 2 7.85 0.86 -9.29
N CYS A 3 7.42 1.96 -9.87
CA CYS A 3 6.15 2.58 -9.51
C CYS A 3 5.10 2.31 -10.57
N THR A 4 3.90 2.01 -10.13
CA THR A 4 2.75 1.77 -11.00
C THR A 4 1.69 2.82 -10.70
N TYR A 5 1.10 3.38 -11.75
CA TYR A 5 0.07 4.40 -11.63
C TYR A 5 -1.18 3.99 -12.36
N LEU A 6 -2.31 4.26 -11.72
CA LEU A 6 -3.64 4.02 -12.25
C LEU A 6 -4.35 5.36 -12.34
N THR A 7 -4.84 5.72 -13.53
CA THR A 7 -5.55 6.97 -13.75
C THR A 7 -7.04 6.72 -13.85
N THR A 8 -7.82 7.44 -13.06
CA THR A 8 -9.28 7.44 -13.14
C THR A 8 -9.73 8.80 -13.67
N GLU A 9 -11.03 9.05 -13.69
CA GLU A 9 -11.56 10.33 -14.16
C GLU A 9 -11.12 11.50 -13.28
N VAL A 10 -10.88 11.26 -11.99
CA VAL A 10 -10.65 12.33 -11.01
C VAL A 10 -9.33 12.15 -10.27
N ILE A 11 -8.85 10.91 -10.13
CA ILE A 11 -7.76 10.57 -9.22
C ILE A 11 -6.68 9.81 -9.99
N VAL A 12 -5.42 10.12 -9.67
CA VAL A 12 -4.28 9.30 -10.10
C VAL A 12 -3.79 8.56 -8.86
N LEU A 13 -3.85 7.22 -8.92
CA LEU A 13 -3.34 6.36 -7.87
C LEU A 13 -2.00 5.79 -8.26
N GLY A 14 -1.09 5.70 -7.31
CA GLY A 14 0.20 5.09 -7.56
C GLY A 14 0.62 4.22 -6.38
N TYR A 15 1.47 3.24 -6.66
CA TYR A 15 2.09 2.43 -5.62
C TYR A 15 3.40 1.89 -6.13
N MET A 16 4.31 1.62 -5.19
CA MET A 16 5.58 0.99 -5.54
C MET A 16 5.36 -0.51 -5.69
N ASN A 17 5.97 -1.11 -6.72
CA ASN A 17 5.86 -2.55 -6.93
C ASN A 17 6.68 -3.35 -5.92
N PHE A 18 7.59 -2.70 -5.23
CA PHE A 18 8.40 -3.33 -4.18
C PHE A 18 8.86 -2.27 -3.19
N PHE A 19 9.32 -2.73 -2.02
CA PHE A 19 10.00 -1.84 -1.07
C PHE A 19 11.04 -2.64 -0.30
N THR A 20 12.03 -1.92 0.25
CA THR A 20 13.18 -2.54 0.92
C THR A 20 13.38 -1.89 2.28
N PRO A 21 12.73 -2.43 3.33
CA PRO A 21 12.81 -1.84 4.66
C PRO A 21 14.13 -2.19 5.35
N ASN A 22 15.22 -1.56 4.92
CA ASN A 22 16.56 -1.86 5.40
C ASN A 22 17.21 -0.70 6.18
N GLY A 23 16.42 0.36 6.48
CA GLY A 23 16.90 1.45 7.31
C GLY A 23 17.69 2.52 6.59
N ASP A 24 17.72 2.51 5.26
CA ASP A 24 18.51 3.49 4.50
C ASP A 24 17.71 4.72 4.07
N THR A 25 16.48 4.86 4.57
CA THR A 25 15.54 5.94 4.27
C THR A 25 15.07 5.99 2.82
N TYR A 26 15.41 4.98 2.03
CA TYR A 26 14.96 4.86 0.65
C TYR A 26 14.12 3.60 0.49
N ASN A 27 12.85 3.78 0.12
CA ASN A 27 11.89 2.68 -0.01
C ASN A 27 11.75 1.85 1.27
N ASP A 28 11.89 2.50 2.45
CA ASP A 28 11.77 1.80 3.73
C ASP A 28 10.34 1.49 4.11
N THR A 29 9.38 2.20 3.54
CA THR A 29 7.96 1.98 3.82
C THR A 29 7.19 1.94 2.52
N TRP A 30 5.99 1.35 2.59
CA TRP A 30 5.11 1.21 1.43
C TRP A 30 3.76 1.84 1.74
N ASN A 31 3.24 2.64 0.82
CA ASN A 31 1.92 3.24 0.94
C ASN A 31 1.39 3.54 -0.46
N ILE A 32 0.11 3.87 -0.53
CA ILE A 32 -0.54 4.31 -1.76
C ILE A 32 -0.29 5.80 -1.96
N ILE A 33 -0.03 6.20 -3.18
CA ILE A 33 0.19 7.59 -3.58
C ILE A 33 -1.10 8.10 -4.21
N GLY A 34 -1.44 9.36 -3.93
CA GLY A 34 -2.56 10.03 -4.60
C GLY A 34 -3.84 10.12 -3.80
N LEU A 35 -3.85 9.65 -2.55
CA LEU A 35 -5.05 9.65 -1.73
C LEU A 35 -4.95 10.56 -0.52
N LYS A 36 -4.01 11.50 -0.49
CA LYS A 36 -3.84 12.37 0.67
C LYS A 36 -5.06 13.25 0.93
N ASP A 37 -5.86 13.52 -0.10
CA ASP A 37 -7.08 14.31 0.02
C ASP A 37 -8.28 13.48 0.48
N GLN A 38 -8.09 12.19 0.74
CA GLN A 38 -9.17 11.29 1.14
C GLN A 38 -8.79 10.58 2.43
N PRO A 39 -8.86 11.27 3.57
CA PRO A 39 -8.47 10.64 4.83
C PRO A 39 -9.36 9.48 5.25
N SER A 40 -10.55 9.35 4.64
CA SER A 40 -11.43 8.20 4.90
C SER A 40 -11.09 6.98 4.07
N ALA A 41 -10.18 7.09 3.11
CA ALA A 41 -9.76 5.92 2.34
C ALA A 41 -9.05 4.92 3.24
N ARG A 42 -9.13 3.66 2.88
CA ARG A 42 -8.53 2.57 3.67
C ARG A 42 -7.68 1.69 2.78
N ILE A 43 -6.56 1.28 3.30
CA ILE A 43 -5.63 0.41 2.59
C ILE A 43 -5.41 -0.82 3.47
N TYR A 44 -5.64 -2.01 2.89
CA TYR A 44 -5.49 -3.28 3.61
C TYR A 44 -4.39 -4.08 2.95
N ILE A 45 -3.48 -4.61 3.74
CA ILE A 45 -2.38 -5.44 3.25
C ILE A 45 -2.57 -6.85 3.78
N PHE A 46 -2.46 -7.82 2.87
CA PHE A 46 -2.68 -9.24 3.16
C PHE A 46 -1.45 -10.05 2.77
N ASP A 47 -1.23 -11.14 3.49
CA ASP A 47 -0.19 -12.08 3.11
C ASP A 47 -0.70 -13.03 2.01
N ARG A 48 0.16 -13.96 1.59
CA ARG A 48 -0.19 -14.89 0.51
C ARG A 48 -1.30 -15.85 0.88
N HIS A 49 -1.64 -15.94 2.13
CA HIS A 49 -2.75 -16.77 2.61
C HIS A 49 -4.05 -15.98 2.75
N GLY A 50 -4.03 -14.70 2.42
CA GLY A 50 -5.20 -13.85 2.54
C GLY A 50 -5.43 -13.30 3.94
N LYS A 51 -4.47 -13.46 4.84
CA LYS A 51 -4.58 -12.96 6.20
C LYS A 51 -4.22 -11.48 6.25
N LEU A 52 -5.04 -10.68 6.92
CA LEU A 52 -4.78 -9.25 7.06
C LEU A 52 -3.52 -9.03 7.90
N VAL A 53 -2.55 -8.35 7.33
CA VAL A 53 -1.28 -8.05 7.95
C VAL A 53 -1.28 -6.65 8.56
N LYS A 54 -1.83 -5.68 7.83
CA LYS A 54 -1.77 -4.28 8.24
C LYS A 54 -2.89 -3.51 7.57
N GLN A 55 -3.45 -2.55 8.30
CA GLN A 55 -4.37 -1.57 7.75
C GLN A 55 -3.69 -0.22 7.80
N LEU A 56 -3.69 0.49 6.66
CA LEU A 56 -3.08 1.80 6.53
C LEU A 56 -4.12 2.84 6.20
N ASN A 57 -3.78 4.10 6.42
CA ASN A 57 -4.53 5.20 5.82
C ASN A 57 -3.58 6.05 4.98
N PRO A 58 -4.12 6.88 4.06
CA PRO A 58 -3.25 7.59 3.10
C PRO A 58 -2.33 8.62 3.73
N THR A 59 -2.62 9.05 4.94
CA THR A 59 -1.82 10.07 5.63
C THR A 59 -0.80 9.47 6.58
N SER A 60 -0.77 8.13 6.71
CA SER A 60 0.20 7.44 7.56
C SER A 60 1.57 7.38 6.88
N ASP A 61 2.56 6.98 7.67
CA ASP A 61 3.92 6.81 7.15
C ASP A 61 4.07 5.58 6.25
N GLY A 62 3.07 4.70 6.24
CA GLY A 62 3.11 3.49 5.45
C GLY A 62 3.48 2.27 6.26
N TRP A 63 3.60 1.13 5.56
CA TRP A 63 3.94 -0.15 6.20
C TRP A 63 5.44 -0.36 6.12
N ASP A 64 6.03 -0.73 7.24
CA ASP A 64 7.48 -0.92 7.36
C ASP A 64 7.91 -2.39 7.27
N GLY A 65 7.00 -3.28 6.92
CA GLY A 65 7.32 -4.69 6.77
C GLY A 65 7.26 -5.49 8.05
N THR A 66 6.62 -4.96 9.09
CA THR A 66 6.48 -5.67 10.36
C THR A 66 5.02 -5.92 10.71
N MET A 67 4.80 -6.91 11.55
CA MET A 67 3.49 -7.22 12.11
C MET A 67 3.70 -7.58 13.58
N ASN A 68 3.05 -6.84 14.49
CA ASN A 68 3.19 -7.04 15.94
C ASN A 68 4.66 -6.98 16.36
N ASN A 69 5.41 -6.03 15.81
CA ASN A 69 6.84 -5.81 16.07
C ASN A 69 7.75 -6.94 15.59
N GLN A 70 7.23 -7.81 14.72
CA GLN A 70 8.03 -8.88 14.13
C GLN A 70 8.26 -8.61 12.66
N ILE A 71 9.47 -8.89 12.20
CA ILE A 71 9.85 -8.71 10.80
C ILE A 71 9.15 -9.76 9.95
N MET A 72 8.43 -9.29 8.92
CA MET A 72 7.74 -10.19 8.00
C MET A 72 8.70 -10.69 6.92
N PRO A 73 8.45 -11.89 6.37
CA PRO A 73 9.34 -12.46 5.37
C PRO A 73 9.33 -11.66 4.06
N ALA A 74 10.46 -11.72 3.35
CA ALA A 74 10.60 -11.14 2.03
C ALA A 74 9.84 -12.02 1.04
N THR A 75 8.69 -11.55 0.58
CA THR A 75 7.83 -12.28 -0.35
C THR A 75 6.82 -11.28 -0.92
N ASP A 76 5.89 -11.77 -1.73
CA ASP A 76 4.83 -10.93 -2.26
C ASP A 76 3.72 -10.76 -1.24
N TYR A 77 3.16 -9.56 -1.23
CA TYR A 77 2.01 -9.22 -0.41
C TYR A 77 0.95 -8.61 -1.31
N TRP A 78 -0.31 -8.73 -0.92
CA TRP A 78 -1.43 -8.21 -1.68
C TRP A 78 -2.05 -7.06 -0.93
N PHE A 79 -2.69 -6.14 -1.67
CA PHE A 79 -3.35 -5.03 -1.02
C PHE A 79 -4.70 -4.76 -1.69
N ARG A 80 -5.57 -4.16 -0.91
CA ARG A 80 -6.85 -3.64 -1.38
C ARG A 80 -6.98 -2.22 -0.87
N VAL A 81 -7.25 -1.28 -1.77
CA VAL A 81 -7.50 0.10 -1.38
C VAL A 81 -8.96 0.43 -1.67
N GLU A 82 -9.62 1.01 -0.68
CA GLU A 82 -11.00 1.50 -0.79
C GLU A 82 -10.96 3.00 -0.74
N TYR A 83 -11.52 3.64 -1.74
CA TYR A 83 -11.48 5.09 -1.87
C TYR A 83 -12.77 5.59 -2.50
N THR A 84 -12.93 6.92 -2.55
CA THR A 84 -14.10 7.54 -3.13
C THR A 84 -13.70 8.34 -4.35
N GLU A 85 -14.44 8.15 -5.46
CA GLU A 85 -14.26 8.93 -6.66
C GLU A 85 -15.58 9.59 -7.00
N GLY A 86 -15.63 10.92 -6.84
CA GLY A 86 -16.89 11.62 -6.91
C GLY A 86 -17.78 11.20 -5.76
N LYS A 87 -18.95 10.65 -6.08
CA LYS A 87 -19.90 10.15 -5.08
C LYS A 87 -19.93 8.64 -5.02
N GLN A 88 -18.98 7.97 -5.67
CA GLN A 88 -18.97 6.51 -5.76
C GLN A 88 -17.80 5.93 -4.97
N SER A 89 -18.07 4.86 -4.24
CA SER A 89 -17.01 4.08 -3.60
C SER A 89 -16.37 3.18 -4.62
N LYS A 90 -15.05 3.19 -4.65
CA LYS A 90 -14.24 2.41 -5.58
C LYS A 90 -13.28 1.52 -4.81
N GLU A 91 -12.81 0.48 -5.47
CA GLU A 91 -11.88 -0.47 -4.89
C GLU A 91 -10.86 -0.87 -5.94
N PHE A 92 -9.59 -0.96 -5.54
CA PHE A 92 -8.51 -1.41 -6.40
C PHE A 92 -7.68 -2.42 -5.64
N LYS A 93 -7.31 -3.52 -6.30
CA LYS A 93 -6.52 -4.60 -5.72
C LYS A 93 -5.32 -4.89 -6.58
N SER A 94 -4.19 -5.15 -5.95
CA SER A 94 -2.99 -5.59 -6.65
C SER A 94 -2.02 -6.20 -5.64
N HIS A 95 -0.76 -6.31 -6.02
CA HIS A 95 0.27 -6.88 -5.15
C HIS A 95 1.57 -6.10 -5.29
N PHE A 96 2.44 -6.31 -4.31
CA PHE A 96 3.78 -5.72 -4.31
C PHE A 96 4.71 -6.69 -3.59
N SER A 97 6.01 -6.42 -3.68
CA SER A 97 7.02 -7.30 -3.08
C SER A 97 7.74 -6.60 -1.94
N LEU A 98 7.99 -7.34 -0.87
CA LEU A 98 8.90 -6.92 0.19
C LEU A 98 10.25 -7.58 -0.06
N VAL A 99 11.28 -6.77 -0.24
CA VAL A 99 12.63 -7.23 -0.59
C VAL A 99 13.57 -6.84 0.54
N ARG A 100 14.40 -7.77 1.00
CA ARG A 100 15.38 -7.50 2.05
C ARG A 100 16.79 -7.78 1.58
#